data_f532fe45dad2368a0380c04132373f20
#
_entry.id   f532fe45dad2368a0380c04132373f20
#
_cell.length_a   1.000
_cell.length_b   1.000
_cell.length_c   1.000
_cell.angle_alpha   90.00
_cell.angle_beta   90.00
_cell.angle_gamma   90.00
#
_symmetry.space_group_name_H-M   'P 1'
#
loop_
_entity.id
_entity.type
_entity.pdbx_description
1 polymer ?
#
loop_
_entity_poly.entity_id
_entity_poly.type
_entity_poly.pdbx_seq_one_letter_code
_entity_poly.pdbx_strand_id
1 'polypeptide(L)'
;MTTLPIISLADLDALNARFEAAEPAEIVAWAVAEFGDGLSVGASFGGASGMAILHMVASLKPNVHVFVLDTDYLFEETHETMRKSVPALGLQNVNVYKSRLSHEQQAAKYGSALWMRDPDLCCE
;
A
#
# COMPACT_ATOMS: atom_id res chain seq x y z
N MET A 1 14.21 8.81 -15.83
CA MET A 1 12.77 8.53 -15.87
C MET A 1 12.59 7.05 -16.19
N THR A 2 12.03 6.30 -15.28
CA THR A 2 11.81 4.87 -15.49
C THR A 2 10.58 4.69 -16.38
N THR A 3 10.76 4.11 -17.55
CA THR A 3 9.62 3.75 -18.41
C THR A 3 9.02 2.47 -17.86
N LEU A 4 7.74 2.52 -17.49
CA LEU A 4 7.03 1.33 -17.05
C LEU A 4 6.82 0.39 -18.24
N PRO A 5 6.89 -0.93 -18.02
CA PRO A 5 6.63 -1.91 -19.06
C PRO A 5 5.19 -1.78 -19.57
N ILE A 6 5.01 -1.96 -20.87
CA ILE A 6 3.68 -2.04 -21.48
C ILE A 6 3.31 -3.52 -21.55
N ILE A 7 2.28 -3.90 -20.78
CA ILE A 7 1.76 -5.26 -20.76
C ILE A 7 0.50 -5.32 -21.62
N SER A 8 0.51 -6.14 -22.65
CA SER A 8 -0.65 -6.33 -23.53
C SER A 8 -1.72 -7.23 -22.86
N LEU A 9 -2.95 -7.23 -23.39
CA LEU A 9 -3.99 -8.14 -22.90
C LEU A 9 -3.60 -9.63 -23.05
N ALA A 10 -2.92 -9.97 -24.15
CA ALA A 10 -2.43 -11.33 -24.35
C ALA A 10 -1.35 -11.73 -23.33
N ASP A 11 -0.49 -10.76 -22.96
CA ASP A 11 0.51 -10.97 -21.90
C ASP A 11 -0.14 -11.14 -20.53
N LEU A 12 -1.24 -10.41 -20.25
CA LEU A 12 -1.99 -10.56 -19.00
C LEU A 12 -2.59 -11.95 -18.86
N ASP A 13 -3.17 -12.51 -19.92
CA ASP A 13 -3.73 -13.86 -19.91
C ASP A 13 -2.64 -14.92 -19.63
N ALA A 14 -1.48 -14.78 -20.28
CA ALA A 14 -0.35 -15.66 -20.07
C ALA A 14 0.22 -15.54 -18.64
N LEU A 15 0.32 -14.31 -18.11
CA LEU A 15 0.76 -14.05 -16.74
C LEU A 15 -0.21 -14.61 -15.70
N ASN A 16 -1.52 -14.42 -15.91
CA ASN A 16 -2.54 -14.97 -15.03
C ASN A 16 -2.47 -16.50 -14.98
N ALA A 17 -2.37 -17.17 -16.12
CA ALA A 17 -2.22 -18.60 -16.19
C ALA A 17 -0.94 -19.10 -15.48
N ARG A 18 0.17 -18.40 -15.65
CA ARG A 18 1.43 -18.69 -14.97
C ARG A 18 1.33 -18.55 -13.46
N PHE A 19 0.70 -17.46 -12.99
CA PHE A 19 0.67 -17.11 -11.57
C PHE A 19 -0.40 -17.85 -10.78
N GLU A 20 -1.38 -18.45 -11.42
CA GLU A 20 -2.42 -19.21 -10.73
C GLU A 20 -1.86 -20.38 -9.91
N ALA A 21 -0.78 -20.99 -10.38
CA ALA A 21 -0.09 -22.10 -9.70
C ALA A 21 1.25 -21.70 -9.06
N ALA A 22 1.63 -20.43 -9.10
CA ALA A 22 2.89 -19.95 -8.57
C ALA A 22 2.82 -19.68 -7.07
N GLU A 23 3.94 -19.81 -6.38
CA GLU A 23 4.07 -19.36 -5.00
C GLU A 23 4.01 -17.82 -4.92
N PRO A 24 3.43 -17.26 -3.86
CA PRO A 24 3.32 -15.79 -3.70
C PRO A 24 4.66 -15.06 -3.83
N ALA A 25 5.74 -15.63 -3.32
CA ALA A 25 7.07 -15.06 -3.41
C ALA A 25 7.57 -14.94 -4.86
N GLU A 26 7.18 -15.86 -5.75
CA GLU A 26 7.54 -15.79 -7.17
C GLU A 26 6.83 -14.64 -7.88
N ILE A 27 5.56 -14.39 -7.52
CA ILE A 27 4.77 -13.27 -8.06
C ILE A 27 5.37 -11.94 -7.61
N VAL A 28 5.72 -11.84 -6.33
CA VAL A 28 6.38 -10.64 -5.79
C VAL A 28 7.74 -10.40 -6.44
N ALA A 29 8.55 -11.45 -6.62
CA ALA A 29 9.84 -11.35 -7.27
C ALA A 29 9.71 -10.89 -8.73
N TRP A 30 8.71 -11.39 -9.45
CA TRP A 30 8.39 -10.93 -10.79
C TRP A 30 8.04 -9.43 -10.81
N ALA A 31 7.16 -8.99 -9.91
CA ALA A 31 6.75 -7.58 -9.83
C ALA A 31 7.94 -6.65 -9.54
N VAL A 32 8.80 -7.04 -8.62
CA VAL A 32 10.03 -6.27 -8.30
C VAL A 32 10.95 -6.18 -9.52
N ALA A 33 11.15 -7.30 -10.23
CA ALA A 33 12.01 -7.33 -11.43
C ALA A 33 11.42 -6.54 -12.59
N GLU A 34 10.11 -6.64 -12.81
CA GLU A 34 9.44 -6.02 -13.95
C GLU A 34 9.27 -4.51 -13.79
N PHE A 35 8.87 -4.05 -12.61
CA PHE A 35 8.53 -2.65 -12.38
C PHE A 35 9.66 -1.85 -11.71
N GLY A 36 10.60 -2.51 -11.05
CA GLY A 36 11.75 -1.85 -10.43
C GLY A 36 11.35 -0.65 -9.56
N ASP A 37 11.89 0.53 -9.86
CA ASP A 37 11.58 1.76 -9.13
C ASP A 37 10.17 2.32 -9.39
N GLY A 38 9.46 1.79 -10.37
CA GLY A 38 8.05 2.09 -10.59
C GLY A 38 7.08 1.31 -9.69
N LEU A 39 7.59 0.33 -8.92
CA LEU A 39 6.77 -0.44 -7.99
C LEU A 39 6.50 0.35 -6.71
N SER A 40 5.25 0.37 -6.29
CA SER A 40 4.83 0.89 -4.99
C SER A 40 3.97 -0.14 -4.25
N VAL A 41 4.06 -0.15 -2.94
CA VAL A 41 3.29 -1.04 -2.07
C VAL A 41 2.42 -0.22 -1.13
N GLY A 42 1.11 -0.40 -1.22
CA GLY A 42 0.18 0.14 -0.23
C GLY A 42 0.11 -0.80 0.99
N ALA A 43 0.24 -0.25 2.18
CA ALA A 43 0.26 -1.01 3.42
C ALA A 43 -0.65 -0.39 4.47
N SER A 44 -1.43 -1.22 5.15
CA SER A 44 -2.27 -0.80 6.27
C SER A 44 -1.68 -1.13 7.64
N PHE A 45 -0.69 -2.02 7.69
CA PHE A 45 -0.11 -2.57 8.93
C PHE A 45 -1.13 -3.21 9.89
N GLY A 46 -2.34 -3.46 9.42
CA GLY A 46 -3.41 -4.05 10.22
C GLY A 46 -3.80 -5.47 9.82
N GLY A 47 -3.22 -6.03 8.77
CA GLY A 47 -3.58 -7.35 8.25
C GLY A 47 -2.38 -8.25 7.97
N ALA A 48 -2.54 -9.55 8.25
CA ALA A 48 -1.46 -10.54 8.09
C ALA A 48 -0.98 -10.67 6.64
N SER A 49 -1.89 -10.66 5.67
CA SER A 49 -1.54 -10.78 4.25
C SER A 49 -0.72 -9.59 3.74
N GLY A 50 -1.08 -8.38 4.14
CA GLY A 50 -0.32 -7.18 3.83
C GLY A 50 1.09 -7.21 4.43
N MET A 51 1.21 -7.68 5.67
CA MET A 51 2.51 -7.84 6.33
C MET A 51 3.38 -8.89 5.65
N ALA A 52 2.80 -10.00 5.18
CA ALA A 52 3.51 -11.03 4.43
C ALA A 52 4.04 -10.48 3.10
N ILE A 53 3.24 -9.71 2.37
CA ILE A 53 3.66 -9.04 1.13
C ILE A 53 4.80 -8.06 1.40
N LEU A 54 4.68 -7.21 2.42
CA LEU A 54 5.75 -6.29 2.82
C LEU A 54 7.06 -7.00 3.13
N HIS A 55 7.00 -8.12 3.84
CA HIS A 55 8.19 -8.93 4.15
C HIS A 55 8.85 -9.45 2.88
N MET A 56 8.07 -10.01 1.95
CA MET A 56 8.60 -10.54 0.70
C MET A 56 9.22 -9.43 -0.16
N VAL A 57 8.55 -8.29 -0.29
CA VAL A 57 9.08 -7.16 -1.08
C VAL A 57 10.33 -6.55 -0.42
N ALA A 58 10.30 -6.34 0.89
CA ALA A 58 11.43 -5.77 1.63
C ALA A 58 12.69 -6.63 1.54
N SER A 59 12.53 -7.95 1.48
CA SER A 59 13.66 -8.89 1.31
C SER A 59 14.36 -8.73 -0.04
N LEU A 60 13.65 -8.30 -1.07
CA LEU A 60 14.15 -8.13 -2.43
C LEU A 60 14.54 -6.67 -2.74
N LYS A 61 13.77 -5.71 -2.22
CA LYS A 61 13.90 -4.29 -2.51
C LYS A 61 13.58 -3.47 -1.25
N PRO A 62 14.54 -3.32 -0.30
CA PRO A 62 14.31 -2.59 0.96
C PRO A 62 13.90 -1.12 0.76
N ASN A 63 14.30 -0.52 -0.35
CA ASN A 63 14.00 0.86 -0.70
C ASN A 63 12.74 1.02 -1.55
N VAL A 64 11.91 -0.03 -1.68
CA VAL A 64 10.61 0.07 -2.36
C VAL A 64 9.78 1.20 -1.76
N HIS A 65 9.09 1.95 -2.62
CA HIS A 65 8.16 2.97 -2.15
C HIS A 65 6.95 2.31 -1.47
N VAL A 66 6.85 2.49 -0.16
CA VAL A 66 5.70 2.05 0.63
C VAL A 66 4.86 3.27 0.97
N PHE A 67 3.56 3.20 0.77
CA PHE A 67 2.65 4.25 1.18
C PHE A 67 1.60 3.73 2.16
N VAL A 68 1.28 4.56 3.14
CA VAL A 68 0.30 4.29 4.18
C VAL A 68 -0.70 5.44 4.19
N LEU A 69 -1.98 5.12 4.22
CA LEU A 69 -3.04 6.11 4.38
C LEU A 69 -3.44 6.18 5.85
N ASP A 70 -3.11 7.28 6.51
CA ASP A 70 -3.54 7.55 7.87
C ASP A 70 -4.82 8.38 7.83
N THR A 71 -5.92 7.73 8.16
CA THR A 71 -7.26 8.33 8.17
C THR A 71 -7.57 9.09 9.46
N ASP A 72 -6.62 9.18 10.40
CA ASP A 72 -6.79 9.64 11.78
C ASP A 72 -7.73 8.76 12.64
N TYR A 73 -8.21 7.64 12.09
CA TYR A 73 -9.04 6.65 12.78
C TYR A 73 -8.33 5.31 13.00
N LEU A 74 -7.03 5.23 12.69
CA LEU A 74 -6.26 4.01 12.94
C LEU A 74 -6.13 3.77 14.44
N PHE A 75 -6.23 2.50 14.83
CA PHE A 75 -5.98 2.10 16.21
C PHE A 75 -4.52 2.35 16.61
N GLU A 76 -4.28 2.62 17.88
CA GLU A 76 -2.92 2.80 18.39
C GLU A 76 -2.05 1.55 18.14
N GLU A 77 -2.63 0.36 18.21
CA GLU A 77 -1.96 -0.90 17.90
C GLU A 77 -1.45 -0.96 16.45
N THR A 78 -2.17 -0.33 15.51
CA THR A 78 -1.73 -0.22 14.12
C THR A 78 -0.51 0.69 14.00
N HIS A 79 -0.51 1.83 14.68
CA HIS A 79 0.66 2.71 14.75
C HIS A 79 1.85 2.04 15.41
N GLU A 80 1.63 1.29 16.48
CA GLU A 80 2.67 0.53 17.16
C GLU A 80 3.25 -0.57 16.25
N THR A 81 2.40 -1.30 15.54
CA THR A 81 2.82 -2.30 14.57
C THR A 81 3.69 -1.68 13.48
N MET A 82 3.30 -0.54 12.94
CA MET A 82 4.10 0.19 11.95
C MET A 82 5.47 0.60 12.53
N ARG A 83 5.50 1.20 13.72
CA ARG A 83 6.76 1.62 14.38
C ARG A 83 7.73 0.46 14.60
N LYS A 84 7.23 -0.73 14.90
CA LYS A 84 8.04 -1.94 15.13
C LYS A 84 8.42 -2.62 13.82
N SER A 85 7.51 -2.71 12.88
CA SER A 85 7.69 -3.48 11.64
C SER A 85 8.60 -2.80 10.64
N VAL A 86 8.53 -1.49 10.51
CA VAL A 86 9.34 -0.73 9.54
C VAL A 86 10.84 -1.00 9.72
N PRO A 87 11.42 -0.81 10.92
CA PRO A 87 12.84 -1.14 11.13
C PRO A 87 13.11 -2.65 11.10
N ALA A 88 12.21 -3.48 11.61
CA ALA A 88 12.39 -4.93 11.63
C ALA A 88 12.45 -5.53 10.23
N LEU A 89 11.69 -5.01 9.28
CA LEU A 89 11.70 -5.42 7.88
C LEU A 89 12.80 -4.73 7.06
N GLY A 90 13.48 -3.75 7.62
CA GLY A 90 14.50 -2.98 6.92
C GLY A 90 13.95 -2.05 5.84
N LEU A 91 12.70 -1.63 5.95
CA LEU A 91 12.06 -0.70 5.00
C LEU A 91 12.69 0.69 5.10
N GLN A 92 13.10 1.25 3.96
CA GLN A 92 13.86 2.49 3.88
C GLN A 92 13.05 3.67 3.33
N ASN A 93 11.89 3.41 2.74
CA ASN A 93 11.10 4.43 2.05
C ASN A 93 9.60 4.27 2.34
N VAL A 94 9.22 4.57 3.58
CA VAL A 94 7.83 4.52 4.04
C VAL A 94 7.27 5.93 4.13
N ASN A 95 6.15 6.17 3.46
CA ASN A 95 5.52 7.47 3.34
C ASN A 95 4.09 7.40 3.86
N VAL A 96 3.79 8.20 4.88
CA VAL A 96 2.46 8.29 5.48
C VAL A 96 1.73 9.48 4.89
N TYR A 97 0.57 9.24 4.30
CA TYR A 97 -0.30 10.26 3.72
C TYR A 97 -1.53 10.45 4.59
N LYS A 98 -1.88 11.69 4.84
CA LYS A 98 -3.08 12.09 5.57
C LYS A 98 -4.03 12.84 4.65
N SER A 99 -5.31 12.89 5.02
CA SER A 99 -6.28 13.74 4.34
C SER A 99 -5.90 15.22 4.48
N ARG A 100 -6.37 16.04 3.56
CA ARG A 100 -6.13 17.50 3.57
C ARG A 100 -6.81 18.20 4.73
N LEU A 101 -7.94 17.65 5.18
CA LEU A 101 -8.70 18.18 6.30
C LEU A 101 -8.63 17.21 7.47
N SER A 102 -8.44 17.72 8.69
CA SER A 102 -8.68 16.94 9.89
C SER A 102 -10.17 16.67 10.05
N HIS A 103 -10.55 15.74 10.94
CA HIS A 103 -11.96 15.48 11.23
C HIS A 103 -12.70 16.72 11.75
N GLU A 104 -12.03 17.51 12.57
CA GLU A 104 -12.56 18.77 13.08
C GLU A 104 -12.78 19.79 11.96
N GLN A 105 -11.82 19.93 11.07
CA GLN A 105 -11.92 20.82 9.90
C GLN A 105 -13.00 20.34 8.93
N GLN A 106 -13.13 19.04 8.70
CA GLN A 106 -14.17 18.46 7.86
C GLN A 106 -15.56 18.72 8.46
N ALA A 107 -15.71 18.49 9.78
CA ALA A 107 -16.96 18.75 10.48
C ALA A 107 -17.33 20.24 10.46
N ALA A 108 -16.35 21.15 10.61
CA ALA A 108 -16.57 22.58 10.53
C ALA A 108 -17.01 23.03 9.13
N LYS A 109 -16.47 22.41 8.08
CA LYS A 109 -16.76 22.75 6.68
C LYS A 109 -18.06 22.14 6.16
N TYR A 110 -18.33 20.88 6.48
CA TYR A 110 -19.41 20.09 5.89
C TYR A 110 -20.48 19.63 6.89
N GLY A 111 -20.32 19.90 8.18
CA GLY A 111 -21.16 19.37 9.25
C GLY A 111 -20.66 18.01 9.76
N SER A 112 -21.20 17.61 10.91
CA SER A 112 -20.83 16.35 11.57
C SER A 112 -21.27 15.12 10.77
N ALA A 113 -20.57 14.01 10.96
CA ALA A 113 -20.88 12.70 10.38
C ALA A 113 -21.04 12.74 8.84
N LEU A 114 -20.13 13.40 8.13
CA LEU A 114 -20.15 13.49 6.67
C LEU A 114 -20.15 12.10 6.02
N TRP A 115 -19.43 11.15 6.59
CA TRP A 115 -19.37 9.76 6.13
C TRP A 115 -20.73 9.04 6.07
N MET A 116 -21.72 9.50 6.86
CA MET A 116 -23.10 8.98 6.80
C MET A 116 -23.94 9.61 5.70
N ARG A 117 -23.62 10.83 5.30
CA ARG A 117 -24.42 11.64 4.37
C ARG A 117 -23.87 11.64 2.96
N ASP A 118 -22.56 11.70 2.84
CA ASP A 118 -21.84 11.73 1.57
C ASP A 118 -20.47 11.06 1.76
N PRO A 119 -20.42 9.70 1.68
CA PRO A 119 -19.17 8.97 1.88
C PRO A 119 -18.09 9.32 0.86
N ASP A 120 -18.47 9.62 -0.39
CA ASP A 120 -17.51 9.95 -1.44
C ASP A 120 -16.80 11.25 -1.11
N LEU A 121 -17.53 12.29 -0.76
CA LEU A 121 -16.94 13.55 -0.32
C LEU A 121 -16.12 13.43 0.98
N CYS A 122 -16.48 12.49 1.85
CA CYS A 122 -15.72 12.20 3.07
C CYS A 122 -14.34 11.60 2.77
N CYS A 123 -14.22 10.83 1.67
CA CYS A 123 -12.99 10.15 1.27
C CYS A 123 -12.09 10.99 0.33
N GLU A 124 -12.53 12.15 -0.13
CA GLU A 124 -11.70 13.09 -0.90
C GLU A 124 -10.65 13.78 -0.01
#